data_45d2d6770598fa83b9b14d819df78233
#
_entry.id   45d2d6770598fa83b9b14d819df78233
#
_cell.length_a   1.000
_cell.length_b   1.000
_cell.length_c   1.000
_cell.angle_alpha   90.00
_cell.angle_beta   90.00
_cell.angle_gamma   90.00
#
_symmetry.space_group_name_H-M   'P 1'
#
loop_
_entity.id
_entity.type
_entity.pdbx_description
1 polymer ?
#
loop_
_entity_poly.entity_id
_entity_poly.type
_entity_poly.pdbx_seq_one_letter_code
_entity_poly.pdbx_strand_id
1 'polypeptide(L)'
;MRSSKIITMGILLILCMSLTPAASAHRCYVEQFNADEIVVKAFYDGEAPMGFAEYQVLNADTDELLYEGETDENGFLSFAPVEGVAQYHITVDQFGHIGEATINAVGGSSEPAELPLFMRIFTGFGYLMGIAGIAMVYTAKKENN
;
A
#
# COMPACT_ATOMS: atom_id res chain seq x y z
N MET A 1 -44.94 -5.66 -1.17
CA MET A 1 -44.07 -5.17 -0.07
C MET A 1 -42.67 -5.81 -0.02
N ARG A 2 -42.48 -7.06 -0.45
CA ARG A 2 -41.16 -7.76 -0.41
C ARG A 2 -40.17 -7.22 -1.47
N SER A 3 -40.65 -6.92 -2.69
CA SER A 3 -39.83 -6.38 -3.79
C SER A 3 -39.26 -5.00 -3.50
N SER A 4 -40.02 -4.09 -2.89
CA SER A 4 -39.59 -2.74 -2.52
C SER A 4 -38.40 -2.78 -1.53
N LYS A 5 -38.39 -3.66 -0.55
CA LYS A 5 -37.30 -3.78 0.44
C LYS A 5 -35.99 -4.28 -0.20
N ILE A 6 -36.08 -5.18 -1.20
CA ILE A 6 -34.91 -5.67 -1.94
C ILE A 6 -34.31 -4.54 -2.79
N ILE A 7 -35.15 -3.75 -3.46
CA ILE A 7 -34.70 -2.59 -4.26
C ILE A 7 -34.04 -1.55 -3.37
N THR A 8 -34.63 -1.21 -2.22
CA THR A 8 -34.08 -0.25 -1.26
C THR A 8 -32.73 -0.72 -0.71
N MET A 9 -32.59 -2.00 -0.40
CA MET A 9 -31.33 -2.58 0.08
C MET A 9 -30.24 -2.57 -1.00
N GLY A 10 -30.61 -2.83 -2.27
CA GLY A 10 -29.69 -2.72 -3.40
C GLY A 10 -29.19 -1.30 -3.63
N ILE A 11 -30.08 -0.31 -3.56
CA ILE A 11 -29.71 1.11 -3.69
C ILE A 11 -28.81 1.54 -2.55
N LEU A 12 -29.09 1.14 -1.32
CA LEU A 12 -28.26 1.45 -0.15
C LEU A 12 -26.84 0.85 -0.28
N LEU A 13 -26.74 -0.39 -0.79
CA LEU A 13 -25.46 -1.05 -1.03
C LEU A 13 -24.62 -0.30 -2.09
N ILE A 14 -25.23 0.10 -3.20
CA ILE A 14 -24.59 0.88 -4.24
C ILE A 14 -24.13 2.26 -3.71
N LEU A 15 -24.96 2.91 -2.88
CA LEU A 15 -24.64 4.18 -2.26
C LEU A 15 -23.44 4.04 -1.27
N CYS A 16 -23.38 2.97 -0.48
CA CYS A 16 -22.24 2.70 0.39
C CYS A 16 -20.95 2.45 -0.40
N MET A 17 -21.01 1.75 -1.55
CA MET A 17 -19.83 1.53 -2.40
C MET A 17 -19.33 2.80 -3.08
N SER A 18 -20.21 3.77 -3.36
CA SER A 18 -19.82 5.05 -3.95
C SER A 18 -19.21 6.05 -2.95
N LEU A 19 -19.35 5.80 -1.65
CA LEU A 19 -18.82 6.64 -0.57
C LEU A 19 -17.47 6.17 -0.03
N THR A 20 -16.90 5.07 -0.57
CA THR A 20 -15.55 4.66 -0.18
C THR A 20 -14.54 5.68 -0.72
N PRO A 21 -13.80 6.41 0.14
CA PRO A 21 -12.70 7.22 -0.34
C PRO A 21 -11.71 6.29 -1.06
N ALA A 22 -11.21 6.72 -2.20
CA ALA A 22 -10.10 6.04 -2.84
C ALA A 22 -8.94 6.04 -1.83
N ALA A 23 -8.57 4.86 -1.32
CA ALA A 23 -7.38 4.72 -0.51
C ALA A 23 -6.20 5.02 -1.43
N SER A 24 -5.64 6.23 -1.31
CA SER A 24 -4.43 6.63 -2.00
C SER A 24 -3.26 5.95 -1.29
N ALA A 25 -2.66 4.95 -1.93
CA ALA A 25 -1.42 4.35 -1.47
C ALA A 25 -0.28 5.26 -1.92
N HIS A 26 0.45 5.85 -0.97
CA HIS A 26 1.65 6.63 -1.26
C HIS A 26 2.73 5.70 -1.84
N ARG A 27 3.48 6.21 -2.83
CA ARG A 27 4.54 5.45 -3.51
C ARG A 27 5.88 6.09 -3.20
N CYS A 28 6.85 5.28 -2.81
CA CYS A 28 8.26 5.68 -2.78
C CYS A 28 8.93 5.18 -4.05
N TYR A 29 9.62 6.07 -4.76
CA TYR A 29 10.47 5.68 -5.89
C TYR A 29 11.93 5.79 -5.48
N VAL A 30 12.73 4.83 -5.93
CA VAL A 30 14.16 4.77 -5.65
C VAL A 30 14.91 4.87 -6.96
N GLU A 31 15.79 5.87 -7.06
CA GLU A 31 16.78 5.97 -8.11
C GLU A 31 18.17 5.85 -7.48
N GLN A 32 18.96 4.89 -7.95
CA GLN A 32 20.35 4.75 -7.54
C GLN A 32 21.23 5.50 -8.52
N PHE A 33 21.90 6.55 -8.06
CA PHE A 33 22.75 7.38 -8.91
C PHE A 33 24.22 6.98 -8.90
N ASN A 34 24.71 6.29 -7.86
CA ASN A 34 26.10 5.89 -7.72
C ASN A 34 26.22 4.48 -7.10
N ALA A 35 27.34 3.78 -7.40
CA ALA A 35 27.65 2.50 -6.77
C ALA A 35 27.94 2.64 -5.27
N ASP A 36 28.34 3.82 -4.83
CA ASP A 36 28.76 4.08 -3.45
C ASP A 36 27.64 4.70 -2.59
N GLU A 37 26.50 5.05 -3.17
CA GLU A 37 25.39 5.72 -2.48
C GLU A 37 24.05 5.31 -3.07
N ILE A 38 23.09 4.97 -2.20
CA ILE A 38 21.70 4.71 -2.53
C ILE A 38 20.92 5.99 -2.26
N VAL A 39 20.26 6.53 -3.30
CA VAL A 39 19.42 7.72 -3.19
C VAL A 39 17.98 7.31 -3.39
N VAL A 40 17.13 7.74 -2.47
CA VAL A 40 15.68 7.44 -2.47
C VAL A 40 14.91 8.75 -2.48
N LYS A 41 13.87 8.84 -3.29
CA LYS A 41 12.92 9.95 -3.26
C LYS A 41 11.56 9.49 -2.75
N ALA A 42 11.09 10.13 -1.68
CA ALA A 42 9.75 9.93 -1.13
C ALA A 42 8.81 11.06 -1.59
N PHE A 43 7.62 10.69 -2.06
CA PHE A 43 6.63 11.67 -2.51
C PHE A 43 5.20 11.13 -2.38
N TYR A 44 4.25 12.06 -2.31
CA TYR A 44 2.81 11.77 -2.31
C TYR A 44 2.29 11.49 -3.72
N ASP A 45 1.10 10.94 -3.83
CA ASP A 45 0.38 10.91 -5.10
C ASP A 45 0.24 12.33 -5.65
N GLY A 46 0.64 12.51 -6.93
CA GLY A 46 0.70 13.85 -7.55
C GLY A 46 2.09 14.50 -7.48
N GLU A 47 3.12 13.71 -7.14
CA GLU A 47 4.55 14.11 -7.17
C GLU A 47 4.98 15.17 -6.14
N ALA A 48 4.10 15.55 -5.18
CA ALA A 48 4.50 16.44 -4.10
C ALA A 48 5.51 15.73 -3.18
N PRO A 49 6.69 16.34 -2.89
CA PRO A 49 7.73 15.69 -2.09
C PRO A 49 7.28 15.53 -0.63
N MET A 50 7.68 14.43 0.00
CA MET A 50 7.63 14.24 1.44
C MET A 50 8.90 14.87 2.07
N GLY A 51 8.96 16.22 2.05
CA GLY A 51 10.09 16.96 2.58
C GLY A 51 10.10 17.01 4.10
N PHE A 52 11.30 16.85 4.71
CA PHE A 52 11.49 16.82 6.16
C PHE A 52 10.66 15.72 6.85
N ALA A 53 10.48 14.59 6.16
CA ALA A 53 9.81 13.41 6.67
C ALA A 53 10.81 12.51 7.43
N GLU A 54 10.41 11.92 8.54
CA GLU A 54 11.23 10.95 9.25
C GLU A 54 11.37 9.68 8.41
N TYR A 55 12.58 9.12 8.35
CA TYR A 55 12.79 7.85 7.66
C TYR A 55 13.58 6.86 8.51
N GLN A 56 13.35 5.58 8.23
CA GLN A 56 14.12 4.46 8.74
C GLN A 56 14.51 3.54 7.59
N VAL A 57 15.73 3.03 7.64
CA VAL A 57 16.26 2.04 6.71
C VAL A 57 16.66 0.80 7.50
N LEU A 58 16.01 -0.31 7.21
CA LEU A 58 16.26 -1.59 7.87
C LEU A 58 16.87 -2.58 6.87
N ASN A 59 17.61 -3.53 7.40
CA ASN A 59 17.96 -4.74 6.67
C ASN A 59 16.67 -5.55 6.48
N ALA A 60 16.27 -5.80 5.23
CA ALA A 60 15.00 -6.48 4.94
C ALA A 60 14.96 -7.96 5.37
N ASP A 61 16.12 -8.59 5.60
CA ASP A 61 16.21 -9.98 6.01
C ASP A 61 16.20 -10.16 7.54
N THR A 62 16.69 -9.16 8.28
CA THR A 62 16.90 -9.26 9.74
C THR A 62 16.09 -8.27 10.56
N ASP A 63 15.41 -7.31 9.91
CA ASP A 63 14.73 -6.16 10.54
C ASP A 63 15.66 -5.28 11.41
N GLU A 64 16.96 -5.37 11.22
CA GLU A 64 17.94 -4.54 11.91
C GLU A 64 17.89 -3.11 11.37
N LEU A 65 17.77 -2.12 12.27
CA LEU A 65 17.83 -0.69 11.91
C LEU A 65 19.28 -0.34 11.52
N LEU A 66 19.46 0.14 10.29
CA LEU A 66 20.74 0.53 9.74
C LEU A 66 20.94 2.05 9.73
N TYR A 67 19.90 2.79 9.31
CA TYR A 67 19.91 4.25 9.23
C TYR A 67 18.57 4.83 9.65
N GLU A 68 18.60 6.05 10.19
CA GLU A 68 17.42 6.87 10.49
C GLU A 68 17.77 8.34 10.28
N GLY A 69 16.77 9.17 9.96
CA GLY A 69 16.95 10.59 9.75
C GLY A 69 15.72 11.26 9.19
N GLU A 70 15.93 12.40 8.55
CA GLU A 70 14.88 13.15 7.86
C GLU A 70 15.25 13.32 6.38
N THR A 71 14.25 13.29 5.50
CA THR A 71 14.40 13.63 4.08
C THR A 71 14.73 15.13 3.93
N ASP A 72 15.33 15.49 2.80
CA ASP A 72 15.54 16.91 2.46
C ASP A 72 14.22 17.59 2.06
N GLU A 73 14.26 18.88 1.73
CA GLU A 73 13.10 19.67 1.29
C GLU A 73 12.39 19.11 0.03
N ASN A 74 13.12 18.33 -0.78
CA ASN A 74 12.65 17.72 -2.01
C ASN A 74 12.22 16.25 -1.83
N GLY A 75 12.25 15.75 -0.58
CA GLY A 75 11.88 14.38 -0.24
C GLY A 75 12.99 13.36 -0.52
N PHE A 76 14.25 13.78 -0.70
CA PHE A 76 15.36 12.86 -0.88
C PHE A 76 15.97 12.45 0.46
N LEU A 77 16.37 11.17 0.52
CA LEU A 77 17.26 10.60 1.52
C LEU A 77 18.39 9.85 0.82
N SER A 78 19.56 9.77 1.44
CA SER A 78 20.66 9.01 0.90
C SER A 78 21.43 8.29 1.99
N PHE A 79 21.98 7.13 1.67
CA PHE A 79 22.81 6.33 2.58
C PHE A 79 23.78 5.44 1.83
N ALA A 80 24.91 5.12 2.49
CA ALA A 80 25.90 4.20 1.92
C ALA A 80 25.41 2.73 2.04
N PRO A 81 25.64 1.89 1.01
CA PRO A 81 25.36 0.47 1.11
C PRO A 81 26.18 -0.17 2.24
N VAL A 82 25.56 -1.07 3.02
CA VAL A 82 26.22 -1.84 4.07
C VAL A 82 26.69 -3.17 3.50
N GLU A 83 27.94 -3.54 3.74
CA GLU A 83 28.51 -4.81 3.26
C GLU A 83 27.72 -6.00 3.82
N GLY A 84 27.34 -6.92 2.95
CA GLY A 84 26.57 -8.11 3.31
C GLY A 84 25.05 -7.91 3.37
N VAL A 85 24.54 -6.70 3.20
CA VAL A 85 23.09 -6.44 3.12
C VAL A 85 22.65 -6.48 1.65
N ALA A 86 21.80 -7.42 1.31
CA ALA A 86 21.30 -7.61 -0.05
C ALA A 86 20.07 -6.75 -0.34
N GLN A 87 19.23 -6.51 0.67
CA GLN A 87 17.97 -5.77 0.53
C GLN A 87 17.75 -4.82 1.71
N TYR A 88 17.21 -3.65 1.41
CA TYR A 88 16.84 -2.63 2.39
C TYR A 88 15.34 -2.42 2.39
N HIS A 89 14.73 -2.39 3.58
CA HIS A 89 13.37 -1.96 3.77
C HIS A 89 13.38 -0.52 4.29
N ILE A 90 12.74 0.38 3.54
CA ILE A 90 12.73 1.81 3.83
C ILE A 90 11.31 2.23 4.15
N THR A 91 11.16 2.89 5.29
CA THR A 91 9.90 3.50 5.72
C THR A 91 10.12 5.00 5.84
N VAL A 92 9.20 5.79 5.31
CA VAL A 92 9.19 7.25 5.43
C VAL A 92 7.84 7.67 6.00
N ASP A 93 7.85 8.44 7.09
CA ASP A 93 6.64 8.94 7.76
C ASP A 93 6.63 10.46 7.78
N GLN A 94 5.54 11.05 7.31
CA GLN A 94 5.27 12.46 7.46
C GLN A 94 3.84 12.67 7.97
N PHE A 95 3.70 13.07 9.23
CA PHE A 95 2.41 13.33 9.90
C PHE A 95 1.43 12.13 9.86
N GLY A 96 1.95 10.90 9.93
CA GLY A 96 1.16 9.68 9.86
C GLY A 96 0.84 9.20 8.44
N HIS A 97 1.43 9.84 7.43
CA HIS A 97 1.43 9.33 6.06
C HIS A 97 2.70 8.51 5.85
N ILE A 98 2.53 7.20 5.75
CA ILE A 98 3.65 6.27 5.67
C ILE A 98 3.84 5.83 4.22
N GLY A 99 5.07 5.96 3.72
CA GLY A 99 5.54 5.39 2.47
C GLY A 99 6.56 4.28 2.75
N GLU A 100 6.44 3.15 2.08
CA GLU A 100 7.34 2.00 2.26
C GLU A 100 7.89 1.53 0.91
N ALA A 101 9.16 1.15 0.90
CA ALA A 101 9.79 0.55 -0.27
C ALA A 101 10.84 -0.48 0.16
N THR A 102 10.95 -1.56 -0.61
CA THR A 102 12.07 -2.51 -0.48
C THR A 102 12.93 -2.44 -1.72
N ILE A 103 14.23 -2.26 -1.54
CA ILE A 103 15.20 -2.10 -2.62
C ILE A 103 16.32 -3.10 -2.51
N ASN A 104 16.94 -3.45 -3.64
CA ASN A 104 18.11 -4.31 -3.69
C ASN A 104 19.40 -3.47 -3.65
N ALA A 105 20.42 -3.92 -2.93
CA ALA A 105 21.73 -3.26 -2.83
C ALA A 105 22.45 -3.15 -4.18
N VAL A 106 22.16 -4.06 -5.12
CA VAL A 106 22.79 -4.10 -6.44
C VAL A 106 21.77 -3.61 -7.48
N GLY A 107 21.77 -2.32 -7.71
CA GLY A 107 21.15 -1.61 -8.83
C GLY A 107 19.85 -2.19 -9.40
N GLY A 108 18.73 -1.66 -8.97
CA GLY A 108 17.44 -1.90 -9.58
C GLY A 108 16.32 -1.37 -8.69
N SER A 109 15.56 -0.41 -9.19
CA SER A 109 14.29 -0.05 -8.59
C SER A 109 13.41 -1.29 -8.50
N SER A 110 13.24 -1.85 -7.31
CA SER A 110 12.12 -2.76 -7.09
C SER A 110 10.89 -1.86 -6.96
N GLU A 111 10.09 -1.78 -8.03
CA GLU A 111 8.71 -1.33 -7.86
C GLU A 111 8.12 -2.11 -6.70
N PRO A 112 7.36 -1.46 -5.79
CA PRO A 112 6.61 -2.19 -4.78
C PRO A 112 5.86 -3.27 -5.54
N ALA A 113 5.96 -4.53 -5.08
CA ALA A 113 5.34 -5.67 -5.76
C ALA A 113 3.82 -5.48 -5.75
N GLU A 114 3.32 -4.68 -6.69
CA GLU A 114 1.89 -4.55 -6.88
C GLU A 114 1.36 -5.93 -7.20
N LEU A 115 0.47 -6.42 -6.33
CA LEU A 115 -0.26 -7.64 -6.62
C LEU A 115 -0.82 -7.52 -8.04
N PRO A 116 -0.56 -8.48 -8.93
CA PRO A 116 -1.04 -8.45 -10.30
C PRO A 116 -2.53 -8.08 -10.33
N LEU A 117 -2.94 -7.24 -11.28
CA LEU A 117 -4.29 -6.72 -11.38
C LEU A 117 -5.36 -7.82 -11.26
N PHE A 118 -5.11 -9.01 -11.83
CA PHE A 118 -6.02 -10.14 -11.71
C PHE A 118 -6.17 -10.62 -10.26
N MET A 119 -5.10 -10.62 -9.44
CA MET A 119 -5.19 -10.99 -8.02
C MET A 119 -6.02 -9.99 -7.24
N ARG A 120 -5.85 -8.69 -7.49
CA ARG A 120 -6.66 -7.61 -6.87
C ARG A 120 -8.14 -7.76 -7.23
N ILE A 121 -8.45 -8.07 -8.51
CA ILE A 121 -9.82 -8.32 -8.98
C ILE A 121 -10.39 -9.58 -8.32
N PHE A 122 -9.64 -10.69 -8.28
CA PHE A 122 -10.11 -11.94 -7.65
C PHE A 122 -10.35 -11.80 -6.15
N THR A 123 -9.50 -11.04 -5.44
CA THR A 123 -9.70 -10.78 -4.02
C THR A 123 -10.99 -9.98 -3.79
N GLY A 124 -11.24 -8.93 -4.57
CA GLY A 124 -12.47 -8.14 -4.49
C GLY A 124 -13.72 -8.98 -4.83
N PHE A 125 -13.63 -9.82 -5.86
CA PHE A 125 -14.71 -10.71 -6.27
C PHE A 125 -15.02 -11.79 -5.22
N GLY A 126 -13.99 -12.36 -4.59
CA GLY A 126 -14.12 -13.32 -3.49
C GLY A 126 -14.85 -12.72 -2.28
N TYR A 127 -14.57 -11.48 -1.95
CA TYR A 127 -15.27 -10.76 -0.88
C TYR A 127 -16.76 -10.57 -1.18
N LEU A 128 -17.11 -10.17 -2.40
CA LEU A 128 -18.49 -10.01 -2.84
C LEU A 128 -19.26 -11.33 -2.85
N MET A 129 -18.63 -12.41 -3.35
CA MET A 129 -19.21 -13.77 -3.35
C MET A 129 -19.43 -14.28 -1.93
N GLY A 130 -18.51 -14.00 -1.00
CA GLY A 130 -18.64 -14.36 0.41
C GLY A 130 -19.85 -13.70 1.07
N ILE A 131 -20.03 -12.39 0.87
CA ILE A 131 -21.18 -11.64 1.40
C ILE A 131 -22.50 -12.15 0.78
N ALA A 132 -22.53 -12.37 -0.54
CA ALA A 132 -23.71 -12.92 -1.22
C ALA A 132 -24.05 -14.33 -0.74
N GLY A 133 -23.05 -15.19 -0.52
CA GLY A 133 -23.24 -16.53 0.02
C GLY A 133 -23.87 -16.53 1.42
N ILE A 134 -23.36 -15.69 2.32
CA ILE A 134 -23.93 -15.53 3.67
C ILE A 134 -25.38 -15.04 3.59
N ALA A 135 -25.67 -14.06 2.73
CA ALA A 135 -27.01 -13.54 2.54
C ALA A 135 -27.99 -14.62 2.02
N MET A 136 -27.54 -15.46 1.07
CA MET A 136 -28.34 -16.58 0.55
C MET A 136 -28.64 -17.64 1.61
N VAL A 137 -27.67 -18.04 2.41
CA VAL A 137 -27.85 -18.99 3.51
C VAL A 137 -28.85 -18.45 4.55
N TYR A 138 -28.71 -17.16 4.88
CA TYR A 138 -29.61 -16.50 5.84
C TYR A 138 -31.06 -16.44 5.33
N THR A 139 -31.27 -16.12 4.05
CA THR A 139 -32.62 -16.07 3.45
C THR A 139 -33.24 -17.46 3.33
N ALA A 140 -32.47 -18.50 2.91
CA ALA A 140 -32.94 -19.88 2.82
C ALA A 140 -33.34 -20.43 4.19
N LYS A 141 -32.58 -20.16 5.25
CA LYS A 141 -32.91 -20.57 6.61
C LYS A 141 -34.19 -19.89 7.13
N LYS A 142 -34.46 -18.65 6.72
CA LYS A 142 -35.66 -17.91 7.14
C LYS A 142 -36.94 -18.38 6.43
N GLU A 143 -36.81 -18.97 5.23
CA GLU A 143 -37.97 -19.55 4.50
C GLU A 143 -38.36 -20.94 5.00
N ASN A 144 -37.45 -21.67 5.65
CA ASN A 144 -37.68 -23.02 6.17
C ASN A 144 -38.13 -23.06 7.65
N ASN A 145 -38.28 -21.90 8.31
CA ASN A 145 -38.84 -21.73 9.64
C ASN A 145 -40.19 -20.98 9.58
#